data_87da2fef315457ced67cbef0d24a0aa7
#
_entry.id   87da2fef315457ced67cbef0d24a0aa7
#
_cell.length_a   1.000
_cell.length_b   1.000
_cell.length_c   1.000
_cell.angle_alpha   90.00
_cell.angle_beta   90.00
_cell.angle_gamma   90.00
#
_symmetry.space_group_name_H-M   'P 1'
#
loop_
_entity.id
_entity.type
_entity.pdbx_description
1 polymer ?
#
loop_
_entity_poly.entity_id
_entity_poly.type
_entity_poly.pdbx_seq_one_letter_code
_entity_poly.pdbx_strand_id
1 'polypeptide(L)'
;MKRFTVAFGLAFVFVALASLTGEAQERVKMFDRLDGPRIALPDDSGGASEMRQLCPDSTETCQRYWAYTGYFVRNATIPARDREVLILRTAWLNRGDYIWGRHDVIGQEAGLTEHEISRVTRGPEASGWSDFDAALLRAADELFTSRFVSEATWNTLDERYTESQLREVVLIVGNYTQLSMFQNTLGAQLESGYEGLPGEGR
;
A
#
# COMPACT_ATOMS: atom_id res chain seq x y z
N MET A 1 -34.48 66.50 14.53
CA MET A 1 -34.61 65.09 14.13
C MET A 1 -33.32 64.68 13.43
N LYS A 2 -32.41 64.00 14.13
CA LYS A 2 -31.13 63.53 13.55
C LYS A 2 -31.30 62.04 13.19
N ARG A 3 -31.16 61.74 11.89
CA ARG A 3 -31.18 60.38 11.39
C ARG A 3 -29.80 59.76 11.59
N PHE A 4 -29.70 58.67 12.37
CA PHE A 4 -28.52 57.81 12.47
C PHE A 4 -28.59 56.75 11.37
N THR A 5 -27.65 56.79 10.45
CA THR A 5 -27.45 55.71 9.46
C THR A 5 -26.47 54.70 10.06
N VAL A 6 -26.95 53.52 10.36
CA VAL A 6 -26.11 52.40 10.80
C VAL A 6 -25.61 51.67 9.55
N ALA A 7 -24.33 51.75 9.30
CA ALA A 7 -23.66 50.96 8.25
C ALA A 7 -23.35 49.56 8.79
N PHE A 8 -24.03 48.54 8.23
CA PHE A 8 -23.70 47.14 8.46
C PHE A 8 -22.46 46.77 7.59
N GLY A 9 -21.32 46.67 8.24
CA GLY A 9 -20.12 46.09 7.62
C GLY A 9 -20.25 44.56 7.59
N LEU A 10 -20.42 43.97 6.40
CA LEU A 10 -20.26 42.54 6.18
C LEU A 10 -18.77 42.21 6.26
N ALA A 11 -18.33 41.66 7.37
CA ALA A 11 -17.02 41.01 7.45
C ALA A 11 -17.09 39.67 6.73
N PHE A 12 -16.54 39.58 5.54
CA PHE A 12 -16.27 38.31 4.88
C PHE A 12 -15.15 37.57 5.64
N VAL A 13 -15.52 36.59 6.41
CA VAL A 13 -14.58 35.62 6.99
C VAL A 13 -14.17 34.70 5.84
N PHE A 14 -13.01 34.96 5.25
CA PHE A 14 -12.33 34.00 4.40
C PHE A 14 -11.85 32.86 5.30
N VAL A 15 -12.63 31.78 5.39
CA VAL A 15 -12.14 30.51 5.88
C VAL A 15 -11.23 29.98 4.76
N ALA A 16 -9.94 30.11 4.96
CA ALA A 16 -8.95 29.43 4.13
C ALA A 16 -9.18 27.92 4.33
N LEU A 17 -9.80 27.27 3.35
CA LEU A 17 -9.69 25.82 3.19
C LEU A 17 -8.22 25.54 2.85
N ALA A 18 -7.41 25.40 3.89
CA ALA A 18 -6.09 24.79 3.75
C ALA A 18 -6.35 23.37 3.28
N SER A 19 -5.90 23.09 2.07
CA SER A 19 -5.96 21.78 1.44
C SER A 19 -5.27 20.76 2.34
N LEU A 20 -6.09 19.90 2.97
CA LEU A 20 -5.67 18.77 3.81
C LEU A 20 -4.92 17.66 3.04
N THR A 21 -4.60 17.90 1.77
CA THR A 21 -3.95 16.92 0.88
C THR A 21 -2.42 16.85 1.03
N GLY A 22 -1.79 17.80 1.71
CA GLY A 22 -0.34 17.80 1.95
C GLY A 22 0.09 17.12 3.26
N GLU A 23 -0.74 17.18 4.29
CA GLU A 23 -0.33 16.76 5.64
C GLU A 23 -0.44 15.25 5.91
N ALA A 24 -1.23 14.50 5.15
CA ALA A 24 -1.34 13.06 5.34
C ALA A 24 -0.10 12.32 4.83
N GLN A 25 0.58 12.87 3.83
CA GLN A 25 1.79 12.29 3.24
C GLN A 25 3.06 12.58 4.08
N GLU A 26 3.01 13.59 4.93
CA GLU A 26 4.14 14.00 5.79
C GLU A 26 4.25 13.21 7.10
N ARG A 27 3.27 12.35 7.42
CA ARG A 27 3.23 11.63 8.70
C ARG A 27 4.02 10.34 8.77
N VAL A 28 4.42 9.76 7.66
CA VAL A 28 5.38 8.67 7.68
C VAL A 28 6.77 9.32 7.63
N LYS A 29 7.38 9.48 8.80
CA LYS A 29 8.74 9.97 8.89
C LYS A 29 9.60 9.15 7.94
N MET A 30 10.12 9.80 6.90
CA MET A 30 10.99 9.17 5.92
C MET A 30 12.16 8.54 6.67
N PHE A 31 12.32 7.23 6.54
CA PHE A 31 13.52 6.54 7.04
C PHE A 31 14.52 6.41 5.89
N ASP A 32 15.80 6.45 6.24
CA ASP A 32 16.85 6.12 5.28
C ASP A 32 16.84 4.62 5.03
N ARG A 33 16.88 4.21 3.78
CA ARG A 33 16.99 2.79 3.43
C ARG A 33 18.32 2.24 3.90
N LEU A 34 18.28 0.99 4.31
CA LEU A 34 19.49 0.28 4.68
C LEU A 34 20.22 -0.21 3.43
N ASP A 35 21.56 -0.12 3.46
CA ASP A 35 22.42 -0.61 2.38
C ASP A 35 22.61 -2.14 2.41
N GLY A 36 22.03 -2.81 3.36
CA GLY A 36 22.09 -4.26 3.51
C GLY A 36 21.37 -4.79 4.75
N PRO A 37 21.31 -6.12 4.90
CA PRO A 37 20.66 -6.77 6.02
C PRO A 37 21.24 -6.41 7.39
N ARG A 38 20.37 -6.19 8.38
CA ARG A 38 20.77 -5.99 9.80
C ARG A 38 21.10 -7.27 10.54
N ILE A 39 20.70 -8.41 10.01
CA ILE A 39 20.96 -9.72 10.59
C ILE A 39 21.77 -10.55 9.61
N ALA A 40 22.57 -11.48 10.13
CA ALA A 40 23.35 -12.37 9.28
C ALA A 40 22.44 -13.25 8.43
N LEU A 41 22.74 -13.31 7.15
CA LEU A 41 22.09 -14.25 6.23
C LEU A 41 22.76 -15.62 6.34
N PRO A 42 22.07 -16.72 6.02
CA PRO A 42 22.67 -18.04 5.93
C PRO A 42 23.81 -18.08 4.89
N ASP A 43 24.90 -18.78 5.19
CA ASP A 43 26.05 -18.91 4.29
C ASP A 43 25.68 -19.61 2.98
N ASP A 44 24.72 -20.54 3.02
CA ASP A 44 24.14 -21.19 1.86
C ASP A 44 22.64 -20.88 1.77
N SER A 45 22.30 -20.06 0.78
CA SER A 45 20.92 -19.68 0.52
C SER A 45 20.13 -20.71 -0.30
N GLY A 46 20.81 -21.68 -0.93
CA GLY A 46 20.18 -22.61 -1.87
C GLY A 46 19.44 -21.92 -3.02
N GLY A 47 19.81 -20.66 -3.33
CA GLY A 47 19.13 -19.83 -4.32
C GLY A 47 17.83 -19.16 -3.82
N ALA A 48 17.57 -19.19 -2.52
CA ALA A 48 16.42 -18.50 -1.94
C ALA A 48 16.58 -16.97 -2.08
N SER A 49 15.46 -16.27 -2.29
CA SER A 49 15.43 -14.81 -2.27
C SER A 49 15.94 -14.27 -0.93
N GLU A 50 16.49 -13.05 -0.92
CA GLU A 50 17.01 -12.45 0.30
C GLU A 50 15.92 -12.34 1.39
N MET A 51 14.68 -12.04 0.98
CA MET A 51 13.53 -12.03 1.89
C MET A 51 13.33 -13.39 2.60
N ARG A 52 13.56 -14.49 1.89
CA ARG A 52 13.50 -15.85 2.47
C ARG A 52 14.71 -16.13 3.37
N GLN A 53 15.85 -15.60 3.04
CA GLN A 53 17.05 -15.75 3.87
C GLN A 53 16.92 -14.99 5.20
N LEU A 54 16.26 -13.83 5.20
CA LEU A 54 15.97 -13.05 6.42
C LEU A 54 14.98 -13.76 7.36
N CYS A 55 14.15 -14.67 6.83
CA CYS A 55 13.22 -15.49 7.62
C CYS A 55 13.26 -16.94 7.10
N PRO A 56 14.30 -17.70 7.48
CA PRO A 56 14.53 -19.04 6.94
C PRO A 56 13.53 -20.06 7.48
N ASP A 57 13.22 -21.07 6.66
CA ASP A 57 12.31 -22.16 7.03
C ASP A 57 12.87 -23.06 8.17
N SER A 58 14.07 -22.79 8.65
CA SER A 58 14.63 -23.46 9.84
C SER A 58 13.98 -23.04 11.17
N THR A 59 13.18 -21.96 11.17
CA THR A 59 12.46 -21.49 12.34
C THR A 59 10.95 -21.71 12.18
N GLU A 60 10.28 -22.17 13.23
CA GLU A 60 8.83 -22.41 13.21
C GLU A 60 8.04 -21.10 12.92
N THR A 61 8.48 -19.99 13.47
CA THR A 61 7.87 -18.68 13.22
C THR A 61 7.88 -18.33 11.74
N CYS A 62 9.03 -18.49 11.07
CA CYS A 62 9.16 -18.19 9.65
C CYS A 62 8.38 -19.17 8.78
N GLN A 63 8.34 -20.46 9.14
CA GLN A 63 7.50 -21.43 8.42
C GLN A 63 6.03 -21.04 8.44
N ARG A 64 5.49 -20.68 9.61
CA ARG A 64 4.10 -20.26 9.78
C ARG A 64 3.82 -18.94 9.05
N TYR A 65 4.74 -18.01 9.14
CA TYR A 65 4.66 -16.73 8.46
C TYR A 65 4.58 -16.88 6.94
N TRP A 66 5.46 -17.70 6.35
CA TRP A 66 5.44 -17.95 4.92
C TRP A 66 4.25 -18.80 4.47
N ALA A 67 3.75 -19.69 5.32
CA ALA A 67 2.52 -20.43 5.03
C ALA A 67 1.33 -19.47 4.92
N TYR A 68 1.21 -18.50 5.84
CA TYR A 68 0.18 -17.46 5.83
C TYR A 68 0.33 -16.51 4.65
N THR A 69 1.48 -15.92 4.47
CA THR A 69 1.76 -14.98 3.36
C THR A 69 1.56 -15.62 2.00
N GLY A 70 2.10 -16.83 1.84
CA GLY A 70 1.98 -17.57 0.58
C GLY A 70 0.56 -18.01 0.24
N TYR A 71 -0.35 -18.04 1.20
CA TYR A 71 -1.76 -18.32 0.93
C TYR A 71 -2.36 -17.27 0.00
N PHE A 72 -2.12 -15.98 0.23
CA PHE A 72 -2.68 -14.91 -0.59
C PHE A 72 -2.15 -14.90 -2.02
N VAL A 73 -0.95 -15.38 -2.24
CA VAL A 73 -0.38 -15.48 -3.59
C VAL A 73 -1.01 -16.63 -4.36
N ARG A 74 -1.25 -17.78 -3.71
CA ARG A 74 -1.62 -19.03 -4.38
C ARG A 74 -3.11 -19.40 -4.30
N ASN A 75 -3.79 -18.98 -3.25
CA ASN A 75 -5.12 -19.50 -2.90
C ASN A 75 -6.16 -18.41 -2.61
N ALA A 76 -5.81 -17.13 -2.68
CA ALA A 76 -6.79 -16.06 -2.50
C ALA A 76 -7.90 -16.18 -3.55
N THR A 77 -9.13 -15.90 -3.13
CA THR A 77 -10.31 -15.95 -3.98
C THR A 77 -10.59 -14.61 -4.68
N ILE A 78 -9.92 -13.55 -4.22
CA ILE A 78 -9.94 -12.23 -4.86
C ILE A 78 -9.25 -12.34 -6.24
N PRO A 79 -9.77 -11.71 -7.31
CA PRO A 79 -9.14 -11.72 -8.63
C PRO A 79 -7.68 -11.29 -8.56
N ALA A 80 -6.81 -11.94 -9.32
CA ALA A 80 -5.37 -11.71 -9.27
C ALA A 80 -5.01 -10.23 -9.52
N ARG A 81 -5.64 -9.59 -10.52
CA ARG A 81 -5.45 -8.17 -10.80
C ARG A 81 -5.82 -7.28 -9.61
N ASP A 82 -6.96 -7.52 -9.02
CA ASP A 82 -7.47 -6.73 -7.89
C ASP A 82 -6.56 -6.89 -6.65
N ARG A 83 -6.06 -8.11 -6.43
CA ARG A 83 -5.06 -8.41 -5.40
C ARG A 83 -3.79 -7.59 -5.62
N GLU A 84 -3.27 -7.53 -6.84
CA GLU A 84 -2.04 -6.78 -7.12
C GLU A 84 -2.25 -5.25 -6.98
N VAL A 85 -3.43 -4.72 -7.28
CA VAL A 85 -3.77 -3.32 -6.98
C VAL A 85 -3.64 -3.03 -5.47
N LEU A 86 -4.19 -3.89 -4.61
CA LEU A 86 -4.09 -3.77 -3.16
C LEU A 86 -2.63 -3.88 -2.68
N ILE A 87 -1.89 -4.85 -3.20
CA ILE A 87 -0.50 -5.10 -2.79
C ILE A 87 0.41 -3.94 -3.19
N LEU A 88 0.33 -3.49 -4.43
CA LEU A 88 1.13 -2.37 -4.93
C LEU A 88 0.81 -1.08 -4.18
N ARG A 89 -0.49 -0.78 -3.92
CA ARG A 89 -0.83 0.39 -3.12
C ARG A 89 -0.30 0.29 -1.70
N THR A 90 -0.41 -0.87 -1.08
CA THR A 90 0.12 -1.12 0.26
C THR A 90 1.65 -0.98 0.29
N ALA A 91 2.35 -1.51 -0.70
CA ALA A 91 3.79 -1.38 -0.84
C ALA A 91 4.20 0.10 -0.98
N TRP A 92 3.50 0.87 -1.82
CA TRP A 92 3.73 2.30 -1.98
C TRP A 92 3.58 3.06 -0.66
N LEU A 93 2.46 2.87 0.04
CA LEU A 93 2.16 3.55 1.30
C LEU A 93 3.18 3.24 2.41
N ASN A 94 3.68 2.01 2.45
CA ASN A 94 4.65 1.55 3.44
C ASN A 94 6.11 1.69 2.98
N ARG A 95 6.36 2.27 1.81
CA ARG A 95 7.70 2.35 1.19
C ARG A 95 8.39 0.99 1.08
N GLY A 96 7.61 -0.02 0.73
CA GLY A 96 8.04 -1.39 0.60
C GLY A 96 8.71 -1.67 -0.75
N ASP A 97 9.98 -1.26 -0.91
CA ASP A 97 10.73 -1.32 -2.17
C ASP A 97 10.83 -2.74 -2.75
N TYR A 98 11.16 -3.69 -1.88
CA TYR A 98 11.25 -5.10 -2.25
C TYR A 98 9.91 -5.67 -2.75
N ILE A 99 8.82 -5.36 -2.03
CA ILE A 99 7.48 -5.79 -2.42
C ILE A 99 7.07 -5.11 -3.72
N TRP A 100 7.30 -3.82 -3.84
CA TRP A 100 6.99 -3.08 -5.06
C TRP A 100 7.65 -3.73 -6.28
N GLY A 101 8.96 -3.90 -6.26
CA GLY A 101 9.69 -4.42 -7.41
C GLY A 101 9.26 -5.84 -7.81
N ARG A 102 8.93 -6.68 -6.84
CA ARG A 102 8.43 -8.03 -7.12
C ARG A 102 7.00 -8.01 -7.66
N HIS A 103 6.14 -7.16 -7.09
CA HIS A 103 4.73 -7.10 -7.45
C HIS A 103 4.43 -6.22 -8.67
N ASP A 104 5.36 -5.38 -9.12
CA ASP A 104 5.29 -4.73 -10.42
C ASP A 104 5.24 -5.80 -11.53
N VAL A 105 6.18 -6.75 -11.53
CA VAL A 105 6.21 -7.84 -12.50
C VAL A 105 4.97 -8.74 -12.38
N ILE A 106 4.63 -9.17 -11.17
CA ILE A 106 3.46 -10.03 -10.91
C ILE A 106 2.16 -9.32 -11.30
N GLY A 107 2.07 -8.01 -11.07
CA GLY A 107 0.93 -7.18 -11.46
C GLY A 107 0.74 -7.11 -12.97
N GLN A 108 1.83 -6.98 -13.73
CA GLN A 108 1.79 -7.03 -15.19
C GLN A 108 1.32 -8.41 -15.68
N GLU A 109 1.83 -9.50 -15.10
CA GLU A 109 1.37 -10.86 -15.38
C GLU A 109 -0.10 -11.07 -15.04
N ALA A 110 -0.61 -10.38 -14.00
CA ALA A 110 -2.03 -10.39 -13.61
C ALA A 110 -2.91 -9.48 -14.47
N GLY A 111 -2.34 -8.75 -15.44
CA GLY A 111 -3.06 -7.92 -16.41
C GLY A 111 -3.11 -6.43 -16.09
N LEU A 112 -2.32 -5.95 -15.12
CA LEU A 112 -2.12 -4.51 -14.93
C LEU A 112 -1.19 -3.98 -16.03
N THR A 113 -1.55 -2.83 -16.58
CA THR A 113 -0.65 -2.10 -17.48
C THR A 113 0.36 -1.28 -16.68
N GLU A 114 1.52 -0.98 -17.28
CA GLU A 114 2.52 -0.07 -16.69
C GLU A 114 1.91 1.28 -16.28
N HIS A 115 0.94 1.79 -17.07
CA HIS A 115 0.21 3.02 -16.73
C HIS A 115 -0.66 2.87 -15.48
N GLU A 116 -1.29 1.73 -15.27
CA GLU A 116 -2.07 1.46 -14.05
C GLU A 116 -1.15 1.31 -12.85
N ILE A 117 -0.05 0.59 -12.97
CA ILE A 117 0.96 0.44 -11.91
C ILE A 117 1.53 1.82 -11.52
N SER A 118 1.95 2.61 -12.49
CA SER A 118 2.36 4.00 -12.22
C SER A 118 1.26 4.83 -11.57
N ARG A 119 0.00 4.63 -11.96
CA ARG A 119 -1.16 5.33 -11.40
C ARG A 119 -1.47 4.94 -9.95
N VAL A 120 -1.15 3.71 -9.53
CA VAL A 120 -1.29 3.26 -8.13
C VAL A 120 -0.60 4.24 -7.16
N THR A 121 0.54 4.80 -7.52
CA THR A 121 1.28 5.75 -6.68
C THR A 121 0.48 7.01 -6.36
N ARG A 122 -0.39 7.43 -7.28
CA ARG A 122 -1.22 8.63 -7.16
C ARG A 122 -2.52 8.41 -6.37
N GLY A 123 -2.85 7.16 -6.08
CA GLY A 123 -3.98 6.76 -5.24
C GLY A 123 -5.35 6.78 -5.93
N PRO A 124 -6.42 6.64 -5.13
CA PRO A 124 -7.77 6.42 -5.61
C PRO A 124 -8.36 7.59 -6.42
N GLU A 125 -7.89 8.82 -6.17
CA GLU A 125 -8.41 10.02 -6.80
C GLU A 125 -7.78 10.28 -8.19
N ALA A 126 -6.81 9.46 -8.61
CA ALA A 126 -6.21 9.59 -9.93
C ALA A 126 -7.22 9.22 -11.04
N SER A 127 -7.33 10.08 -12.05
CA SER A 127 -8.24 9.83 -13.18
C SER A 127 -7.91 8.53 -13.93
N GLY A 128 -8.95 7.83 -14.38
CA GLY A 128 -8.84 6.62 -15.20
C GLY A 128 -8.95 5.30 -14.41
N TRP A 129 -9.26 5.33 -13.12
CA TRP A 129 -9.73 4.18 -12.38
C TRP A 129 -11.24 3.99 -12.59
N SER A 130 -11.71 2.76 -12.57
CA SER A 130 -13.11 2.47 -12.32
C SER A 130 -13.47 2.81 -10.87
N ASP A 131 -14.75 3.00 -10.56
CA ASP A 131 -15.20 3.24 -9.19
C ASP A 131 -14.76 2.10 -8.26
N PHE A 132 -14.74 0.87 -8.76
CA PHE A 132 -14.32 -0.30 -8.01
C PHE A 132 -12.80 -0.34 -7.78
N ASP A 133 -11.97 -0.05 -8.79
CA ASP A 133 -10.52 0.05 -8.61
C ASP A 133 -10.15 1.17 -7.63
N ALA A 134 -10.84 2.31 -7.73
CA ALA A 134 -10.69 3.41 -6.77
C ALA A 134 -11.06 2.98 -5.35
N ALA A 135 -12.10 2.15 -5.18
CA ALA A 135 -12.47 1.62 -3.87
C ALA A 135 -11.43 0.65 -3.31
N LEU A 136 -10.80 -0.19 -4.14
CA LEU A 136 -9.68 -1.04 -3.71
C LEU A 136 -8.50 -0.21 -3.20
N LEU A 137 -8.09 0.80 -3.95
CA LEU A 137 -7.02 1.72 -3.55
C LEU A 137 -7.37 2.47 -2.26
N ARG A 138 -8.62 2.94 -2.17
CA ARG A 138 -9.12 3.65 -0.99
C ARG A 138 -9.15 2.75 0.24
N ALA A 139 -9.52 1.47 0.09
CA ALA A 139 -9.46 0.51 1.19
C ALA A 139 -8.03 0.36 1.74
N ALA A 140 -7.02 0.30 0.86
CA ALA A 140 -5.62 0.27 1.28
C ALA A 140 -5.22 1.56 2.02
N ASP A 141 -5.60 2.73 1.50
CA ASP A 141 -5.33 4.04 2.11
C ASP A 141 -5.97 4.17 3.50
N GLU A 142 -7.23 3.80 3.62
CA GLU A 142 -8.01 3.85 4.87
C GLU A 142 -7.46 2.88 5.92
N LEU A 143 -7.12 1.64 5.52
CA LEU A 143 -6.48 0.68 6.42
C LEU A 143 -5.11 1.15 6.88
N PHE A 144 -4.34 1.80 6.01
CA PHE A 144 -3.04 2.36 6.36
C PHE A 144 -3.16 3.54 7.32
N THR A 145 -4.05 4.48 7.06
CA THR A 145 -4.17 5.73 7.82
C THR A 145 -5.03 5.60 9.07
N SER A 146 -6.18 4.93 8.94
CA SER A 146 -7.25 4.90 9.93
C SER A 146 -7.42 3.54 10.61
N ARG A 147 -6.81 2.48 10.09
CA ARG A 147 -6.98 1.09 10.55
C ARG A 147 -8.41 0.58 10.39
N PHE A 148 -9.18 1.19 9.52
CA PHE A 148 -10.60 0.92 9.33
C PHE A 148 -11.01 1.27 7.90
N VAL A 149 -11.92 0.49 7.31
CA VAL A 149 -12.52 0.76 6.00
C VAL A 149 -13.86 1.47 6.21
N SER A 150 -14.04 2.63 5.59
CA SER A 150 -15.28 3.39 5.69
C SER A 150 -16.48 2.67 5.06
N GLU A 151 -17.69 2.98 5.54
CA GLU A 151 -18.94 2.43 4.99
C GLU A 151 -19.06 2.66 3.47
N ALA A 152 -18.63 3.83 2.98
CA ALA A 152 -18.72 4.15 1.55
C ALA A 152 -17.81 3.23 0.72
N THR A 153 -16.57 3.02 1.17
CA THR A 153 -15.61 2.12 0.51
C THR A 153 -16.09 0.66 0.63
N TRP A 154 -16.54 0.26 1.82
CA TRP A 154 -17.05 -1.08 2.06
C TRP A 154 -18.23 -1.43 1.14
N ASN A 155 -19.23 -0.56 1.06
CA ASN A 155 -20.41 -0.80 0.24
C ASN A 155 -20.05 -0.96 -1.25
N THR A 156 -19.12 -0.16 -1.79
CA THR A 156 -18.66 -0.31 -3.17
C THR A 156 -17.98 -1.68 -3.40
N LEU A 157 -17.21 -2.16 -2.43
CA LEU A 157 -16.58 -3.48 -2.54
C LEU A 157 -17.59 -4.62 -2.40
N ASP A 158 -18.58 -4.48 -1.52
CA ASP A 158 -19.65 -5.47 -1.25
C ASP A 158 -20.59 -5.66 -2.46
N GLU A 159 -20.73 -4.66 -3.33
CA GLU A 159 -21.48 -4.80 -4.57
C GLU A 159 -20.94 -5.91 -5.50
N ARG A 160 -19.66 -6.25 -5.36
CA ARG A 160 -18.99 -7.20 -6.25
C ARG A 160 -18.38 -8.40 -5.53
N TYR A 161 -17.93 -8.21 -4.28
CA TYR A 161 -17.21 -9.21 -3.54
C TYR A 161 -18.09 -10.02 -2.59
N THR A 162 -17.78 -11.30 -2.49
CA THR A 162 -18.32 -12.15 -1.42
C THR A 162 -17.69 -11.74 -0.08
N GLU A 163 -18.33 -12.13 1.04
CA GLU A 163 -17.77 -11.91 2.38
C GLU A 163 -16.35 -12.48 2.53
N SER A 164 -16.03 -13.60 1.86
CA SER A 164 -14.68 -14.16 1.88
C SER A 164 -13.67 -13.22 1.25
N GLN A 165 -14.01 -12.65 0.10
CA GLN A 165 -13.17 -11.69 -0.61
C GLN A 165 -13.02 -10.36 0.15
N LEU A 166 -14.10 -9.89 0.80
CA LEU A 166 -14.01 -8.71 1.68
C LEU A 166 -13.05 -8.93 2.85
N ARG A 167 -13.07 -10.12 3.47
CA ARG A 167 -12.06 -10.49 4.50
C ARG A 167 -10.66 -10.50 3.91
N GLU A 168 -10.48 -11.01 2.69
CA GLU A 168 -9.18 -11.05 2.01
C GLU A 168 -8.64 -9.65 1.72
N VAL A 169 -9.46 -8.65 1.38
CA VAL A 169 -9.02 -7.25 1.24
C VAL A 169 -8.27 -6.79 2.49
N VAL A 170 -8.88 -6.95 3.66
CA VAL A 170 -8.28 -6.54 4.94
C VAL A 170 -7.02 -7.33 5.26
N LEU A 171 -7.08 -8.66 5.06
CA LEU A 171 -5.95 -9.55 5.36
C LEU A 171 -4.76 -9.33 4.43
N ILE A 172 -4.99 -9.06 3.14
CA ILE A 172 -3.94 -8.75 2.17
C ILE A 172 -3.23 -7.46 2.56
N VAL A 173 -3.96 -6.37 2.80
CA VAL A 173 -3.38 -5.09 3.21
C VAL A 173 -2.60 -5.25 4.52
N GLY A 174 -3.15 -5.95 5.50
CA GLY A 174 -2.48 -6.23 6.78
C GLY A 174 -1.18 -7.03 6.59
N ASN A 175 -1.22 -8.10 5.80
CA ASN A 175 -0.07 -8.94 5.52
C ASN A 175 1.05 -8.17 4.80
N TYR A 176 0.73 -7.40 3.77
CA TYR A 176 1.73 -6.66 3.01
C TYR A 176 2.23 -5.40 3.75
N THR A 177 1.46 -4.85 4.68
CA THR A 177 1.96 -3.86 5.64
C THR A 177 3.00 -4.50 6.57
N GLN A 178 2.72 -5.68 7.13
CA GLN A 178 3.67 -6.42 7.96
C GLN A 178 4.93 -6.81 7.19
N LEU A 179 4.80 -7.30 5.94
CA LEU A 179 5.93 -7.61 5.07
C LEU A 179 6.78 -6.37 4.80
N SER A 180 6.16 -5.21 4.56
CA SER A 180 6.89 -3.95 4.36
C SER A 180 7.67 -3.54 5.61
N MET A 181 7.06 -3.66 6.80
CA MET A 181 7.76 -3.41 8.07
C MET A 181 8.96 -4.34 8.25
N PHE A 182 8.78 -5.63 7.92
CA PHE A 182 9.81 -6.65 8.01
C PHE A 182 11.00 -6.32 7.11
N GLN A 183 10.74 -6.14 5.79
CA GLN A 183 11.79 -5.87 4.81
C GLN A 183 12.54 -4.56 5.09
N ASN A 184 11.79 -3.48 5.40
CA ASN A 184 12.37 -2.17 5.65
C ASN A 184 13.25 -2.19 6.92
N THR A 185 12.81 -2.89 7.97
CA THR A 185 13.52 -2.96 9.24
C THR A 185 14.74 -3.88 9.18
N LEU A 186 14.63 -5.01 8.49
CA LEU A 186 15.72 -5.97 8.38
C LEU A 186 16.67 -5.70 7.21
N GLY A 187 16.31 -4.78 6.32
CA GLY A 187 17.17 -4.31 5.24
C GLY A 187 17.22 -5.27 4.06
N ALA A 188 16.09 -5.91 3.70
CA ALA A 188 16.00 -6.72 2.50
C ALA A 188 16.36 -5.91 1.25
N GLN A 189 17.29 -6.41 0.45
CA GLN A 189 17.69 -5.79 -0.79
C GLN A 189 16.93 -6.42 -1.96
N LEU A 190 16.53 -5.58 -2.90
CA LEU A 190 15.87 -6.03 -4.12
C LEU A 190 16.92 -6.67 -5.07
N GLU A 191 16.60 -7.83 -5.58
CA GLU A 191 17.49 -8.56 -6.48
C GLU A 191 17.69 -7.81 -7.81
N SER A 192 18.81 -8.07 -8.48
CA SER A 192 19.09 -7.49 -9.79
C SER A 192 18.02 -7.85 -10.81
N GLY A 193 17.62 -6.86 -11.63
CA GLY A 193 16.59 -7.04 -12.65
C GLY A 193 15.18 -6.63 -12.21
N TYR A 194 14.99 -6.25 -10.95
CA TYR A 194 13.77 -5.62 -10.48
C TYR A 194 13.98 -4.12 -10.24
N GLU A 195 12.95 -3.35 -10.51
CA GLU A 195 12.95 -1.91 -10.23
C GLU A 195 12.19 -1.64 -8.94
N GLY A 196 12.77 -0.83 -8.07
CA GLY A 196 12.15 -0.43 -6.81
C GLY A 196 11.09 0.66 -6.99
N LEU A 197 10.70 1.26 -5.88
CA LEU A 197 9.67 2.32 -5.85
C LEU A 197 10.04 3.49 -6.78
N PRO A 198 9.08 3.95 -7.61
CA PRO A 198 9.30 5.08 -8.51
C PRO A 198 9.67 6.36 -7.75
N GLY A 199 10.62 7.12 -8.29
CA GLY A 199 11.04 8.41 -7.74
C GLY A 199 11.97 8.35 -6.53
N GLU A 200 12.29 7.18 -6.02
CA GLU A 200 13.32 6.99 -5.01
C GLU A 200 14.61 6.53 -5.72
N GLY A 201 15.50 7.50 -6.04
CA GLY A 201 16.83 7.19 -6.58
C GLY A 201 17.61 6.31 -5.60
N ARG A 202 18.26 5.25 -6.13
CA ARG A 202 19.28 4.47 -5.43
C ARG A 202 20.62 5.19 -5.49
#